data_5945ba25061779eba9a275cf592082ed
#
_entry.id   5945ba25061779eba9a275cf592082ed
#
_cell.length_a   1.000
_cell.length_b   1.000
_cell.length_c   1.000
_cell.angle_alpha   90.00
_cell.angle_beta   90.00
_cell.angle_gamma   90.00
#
_symmetry.space_group_name_H-M   'P 1'
#
loop_
_entity.id
_entity.type
_entity.pdbx_description
1 polymer ?
#
loop_
_entity_poly.entity_id
_entity_poly.type
_entity_poly.pdbx_seq_one_letter_code
_entity_poly.pdbx_strand_id
1 'polypeptide(L)'
;MRTAIVYYSLSGNTAYVAEKIAERIKTLGEVDIIRIEPKKAYPDKGAKKFFWGGKSAVMGETPALQPYEFNIEKYDRIIFGTPVWASTFVPPLRTFINENPDVKDKKIAVFTCYSGGGADKATDKMKKHLGIEKFEAELILIDPKDKEKEENDAKIEAFCSALI
;
A
#
# COMPACT_ATOMS: atom_id res chain seq x y z
N MET A 1 18.71 -6.57 -7.31
CA MET A 1 17.24 -6.40 -7.43
C MET A 1 16.88 -5.00 -7.01
N ARG A 2 15.98 -4.34 -7.73
CA ARG A 2 15.48 -3.00 -7.36
C ARG A 2 13.99 -3.06 -7.04
N THR A 3 13.60 -2.53 -5.90
CA THR A 3 12.23 -2.57 -5.38
C THR A 3 11.66 -1.16 -5.27
N ALA A 4 10.44 -0.95 -5.75
CA ALA A 4 9.65 0.23 -5.46
C ALA A 4 8.64 -0.08 -4.36
N ILE A 5 8.54 0.77 -3.35
CA ILE A 5 7.45 0.76 -2.36
C ILE A 5 6.53 1.92 -2.70
N VAL A 6 5.35 1.60 -3.24
CA VAL A 6 4.35 2.58 -3.67
C VAL A 6 3.19 2.57 -2.68
N TYR A 7 2.94 3.70 -2.04
CA TYR A 7 1.94 3.76 -0.97
C TYR A 7 1.21 5.10 -0.90
N TYR A 8 0.04 5.05 -0.26
CA TYR A 8 -0.70 6.22 0.23
C TYR A 8 -0.89 6.11 1.73
N SER A 9 -0.80 7.23 2.44
CA SER A 9 -1.00 7.27 3.88
C SER A 9 -1.74 8.53 4.29
N LEU A 10 -2.85 8.39 5.01
CA LEU A 10 -3.62 9.51 5.55
C LEU A 10 -3.21 9.82 7.00
N SER A 11 -3.23 8.82 7.88
CA SER A 11 -2.95 8.98 9.32
C SER A 11 -1.49 8.73 9.72
N GLY A 12 -0.66 8.26 8.79
CA GLY A 12 0.75 7.99 9.02
C GLY A 12 1.10 6.51 9.28
N ASN A 13 0.12 5.62 9.48
CA ASN A 13 0.38 4.20 9.70
C ASN A 13 1.08 3.53 8.52
N THR A 14 0.56 3.75 7.31
CA THR A 14 1.12 3.15 6.08
C THR A 14 2.52 3.70 5.78
N ALA A 15 2.74 5.00 5.99
CA ALA A 15 4.07 5.62 5.85
C ALA A 15 5.09 5.00 6.82
N TYR A 16 4.71 4.84 8.09
CA TYR A 16 5.55 4.23 9.11
C TYR A 16 6.01 2.80 8.73
N VAL A 17 5.08 1.99 8.22
CA VAL A 17 5.40 0.62 7.79
C VAL A 17 6.25 0.61 6.52
N ALA A 18 5.97 1.51 5.57
CA ALA A 18 6.77 1.63 4.35
C ALA A 18 8.25 1.89 4.65
N GLU A 19 8.52 2.81 5.58
CA GLU A 19 9.89 3.12 6.02
C GLU A 19 10.58 1.92 6.69
N LYS A 20 9.85 1.23 7.58
CA LYS A 20 10.38 0.03 8.24
C LYS A 20 10.70 -1.11 7.27
N ILE A 21 9.85 -1.34 6.29
CA ILE A 21 10.08 -2.34 5.25
C ILE A 21 11.32 -1.94 4.43
N ALA A 22 11.37 -0.68 3.97
CA ALA A 22 12.48 -0.18 3.16
C ALA A 22 13.83 -0.36 3.89
N GLU A 23 13.88 -0.03 5.18
CA GLU A 23 15.10 -0.20 5.98
C GLU A 23 15.56 -1.66 6.04
N ARG A 24 14.63 -2.60 6.19
CA ARG A 24 14.97 -4.02 6.29
C ARG A 24 15.39 -4.64 4.96
N ILE A 25 14.74 -4.27 3.86
CA ILE A 25 15.02 -4.89 2.55
C ILE A 25 16.15 -4.21 1.76
N LYS A 26 16.71 -3.09 2.25
CA LYS A 26 17.86 -2.41 1.58
C LYS A 26 19.09 -3.31 1.40
N THR A 27 19.22 -4.37 2.20
CA THR A 27 20.28 -5.37 2.05
C THR A 27 20.07 -6.29 0.85
N LEU A 28 18.85 -6.37 0.32
CA LEU A 28 18.48 -7.18 -0.85
C LEU A 28 18.72 -6.44 -2.18
N GLY A 29 18.96 -5.13 -2.12
CA GLY A 29 19.16 -4.29 -3.29
C GLY A 29 18.70 -2.86 -3.10
N GLU A 30 18.56 -2.14 -4.20
CA GLU A 30 18.09 -0.76 -4.18
C GLU A 30 16.58 -0.68 -3.88
N VAL A 31 16.19 0.28 -3.06
CA VAL A 31 14.80 0.50 -2.65
C VAL A 31 14.43 1.97 -2.85
N ASP A 32 13.41 2.22 -3.64
CA ASP A 32 12.81 3.53 -3.80
C ASP A 32 11.45 3.58 -3.08
N ILE A 33 11.23 4.61 -2.29
CA ILE A 33 9.95 4.86 -1.62
C ILE A 33 9.19 5.92 -2.41
N ILE A 34 8.01 5.57 -2.90
CA ILE A 34 7.16 6.43 -3.74
C ILE A 34 5.83 6.65 -3.03
N ARG A 35 5.69 7.80 -2.39
CA ARG A 35 4.43 8.23 -1.81
C ARG A 35 3.58 8.89 -2.88
N ILE A 36 2.38 8.38 -3.09
CA ILE A 36 1.40 8.98 -4.01
C ILE A 36 0.38 9.80 -3.24
N GLU A 37 -0.02 10.94 -3.82
CA GLU A 37 -0.98 11.86 -3.22
C GLU A 37 -2.04 12.27 -4.24
N PRO A 38 -3.33 12.29 -3.87
CA PRO A 38 -4.36 12.85 -4.75
C PRO A 38 -4.19 14.37 -4.84
N LYS A 39 -4.52 14.95 -5.99
CA LYS A 39 -4.51 16.41 -6.17
C LYS A 39 -5.45 17.11 -5.19
N LYS A 40 -6.60 16.49 -4.89
CA LYS A 40 -7.54 16.95 -3.87
C LYS A 40 -7.41 16.05 -2.65
N ALA A 41 -6.85 16.59 -1.58
CA ALA A 41 -6.65 15.86 -0.33
C ALA A 41 -7.97 15.37 0.29
N TYR A 42 -7.95 14.18 0.88
CA TYR A 42 -9.06 13.68 1.70
C TYR A 42 -9.07 14.36 3.07
N PRO A 43 -10.27 14.52 3.69
CA PRO A 43 -10.34 14.97 5.07
C PRO A 43 -9.58 14.03 6.02
N ASP A 44 -8.75 14.57 6.88
CA ASP A 44 -7.90 13.81 7.80
C ASP A 44 -8.43 13.77 9.24
N LYS A 45 -9.50 14.51 9.53
CA LYS A 45 -10.07 14.66 10.87
C LYS A 45 -11.57 14.40 10.93
N GLY A 46 -12.02 13.87 12.09
CA GLY A 46 -13.43 13.68 12.42
C GLY A 46 -14.17 12.65 11.56
N ALA A 47 -15.50 12.69 11.62
CA ALA A 47 -16.37 11.77 10.87
C ALA A 47 -16.23 11.91 9.34
N LYS A 48 -15.86 13.09 8.85
CA LYS A 48 -15.67 13.34 7.42
C LYS A 48 -14.58 12.45 6.81
N LYS A 49 -13.55 12.14 7.57
CA LYS A 49 -12.48 11.20 7.18
C LYS A 49 -13.04 9.85 6.73
N PHE A 50 -13.92 9.27 7.55
CA PHE A 50 -14.50 7.95 7.25
C PHE A 50 -15.56 8.02 6.14
N PHE A 51 -16.37 9.07 6.14
CA PHE A 51 -17.44 9.22 5.15
C PHE A 51 -16.90 9.41 3.72
N TRP A 52 -16.02 10.37 3.50
CA TRP A 52 -15.51 10.67 2.16
C TRP A 52 -14.51 9.62 1.65
N GLY A 53 -13.61 9.17 2.51
CA GLY A 53 -12.65 8.13 2.14
C GLY A 53 -13.35 6.79 1.86
N GLY A 54 -14.25 6.37 2.73
CA GLY A 54 -15.02 5.14 2.57
C GLY A 54 -15.92 5.18 1.33
N LYS A 55 -16.62 6.29 1.09
CA LYS A 55 -17.45 6.48 -0.10
C LYS A 55 -16.63 6.40 -1.38
N SER A 56 -15.52 7.12 -1.45
CA SER A 56 -14.62 7.12 -2.59
C SER A 56 -14.07 5.71 -2.88
N ALA A 57 -13.69 4.97 -1.84
CA ALA A 57 -13.21 3.60 -1.97
C ALA A 57 -14.29 2.63 -2.49
N VAL A 58 -15.50 2.69 -1.94
CA VAL A 58 -16.63 1.84 -2.36
C VAL A 58 -17.05 2.15 -3.80
N MET A 59 -17.05 3.41 -4.19
CA MET A 59 -17.38 3.83 -5.55
C MET A 59 -16.30 3.49 -6.58
N GLY A 60 -15.13 3.02 -6.14
CA GLY A 60 -14.00 2.71 -7.02
C GLY A 60 -13.46 3.93 -7.76
N GLU A 61 -13.48 5.08 -7.10
CA GLU A 61 -13.01 6.33 -7.69
C GLU A 61 -11.52 6.28 -8.06
N THR A 62 -11.16 7.04 -9.08
CA THR A 62 -9.78 7.17 -9.56
C THR A 62 -9.37 8.64 -9.55
N PRO A 63 -9.06 9.21 -8.36
CA PRO A 63 -8.71 10.62 -8.24
C PRO A 63 -7.41 10.92 -9.01
N ALA A 64 -7.34 12.11 -9.60
CA ALA A 64 -6.10 12.58 -10.20
C ALA A 64 -5.01 12.71 -9.11
N LEU A 65 -3.80 12.27 -9.44
CA LEU A 65 -2.65 12.29 -8.53
C LEU A 65 -1.80 13.54 -8.72
N GLN A 66 -1.14 13.97 -7.65
CA GLN A 66 0.00 14.87 -7.74
C GLN A 66 1.09 14.21 -8.60
N PRO A 67 1.96 14.99 -9.28
CA PRO A 67 3.06 14.43 -10.04
C PRO A 67 3.91 13.49 -9.18
N TYR A 68 4.28 12.35 -9.74
CA TYR A 68 5.17 11.37 -9.13
C TYR A 68 6.14 10.83 -10.20
N GLU A 69 7.30 10.38 -9.77
CA GLU A 69 8.28 9.75 -10.65
C GLU A 69 8.22 8.23 -10.50
N PHE A 70 7.90 7.56 -11.58
CA PHE A 70 7.88 6.10 -11.65
C PHE A 70 8.21 5.63 -13.06
N ASN A 71 9.18 4.74 -13.17
CA ASN A 71 9.52 4.04 -14.41
C ASN A 71 9.61 2.55 -14.13
N ILE A 72 8.62 1.80 -14.62
CA ILE A 72 8.49 0.35 -14.39
C ILE A 72 9.73 -0.45 -14.80
N GLU A 73 10.45 -0.02 -15.83
CA GLU A 73 11.65 -0.70 -16.33
C GLU A 73 12.79 -0.75 -15.30
N LYS A 74 12.77 0.15 -14.31
CA LYS A 74 13.79 0.18 -13.27
C LYS A 74 13.59 -0.86 -12.17
N TYR A 75 12.40 -1.48 -12.08
CA TYR A 75 12.02 -2.28 -10.92
C TYR A 75 11.79 -3.74 -11.27
N ASP A 76 12.26 -4.61 -10.39
CA ASP A 76 12.00 -6.05 -10.42
C ASP A 76 10.79 -6.42 -9.55
N ARG A 77 10.54 -5.60 -8.52
CA ARG A 77 9.49 -5.81 -7.52
C ARG A 77 8.79 -4.51 -7.19
N ILE A 78 7.48 -4.60 -6.99
CA ILE A 78 6.63 -3.51 -6.48
C ILE A 78 5.99 -3.98 -5.17
N ILE A 79 6.12 -3.19 -4.12
CA ILE A 79 5.42 -3.39 -2.85
C ILE A 79 4.38 -2.30 -2.72
N PHE A 80 3.10 -2.67 -2.70
CA PHE A 80 2.03 -1.71 -2.47
C PHE A 80 1.70 -1.58 -0.98
N GLY A 81 1.54 -0.34 -0.51
CA GLY A 81 1.10 -0.02 0.84
C GLY A 81 -0.22 0.72 0.84
N THR A 82 -1.22 0.20 1.54
CA THR A 82 -2.56 0.79 1.57
C THR A 82 -3.19 0.75 2.96
N PRO A 83 -3.79 1.86 3.42
CA PRO A 83 -4.80 1.75 4.46
C PRO A 83 -6.03 1.03 3.92
N VAL A 84 -6.87 0.51 4.82
CA VAL A 84 -8.14 -0.15 4.47
C VAL A 84 -9.28 0.84 4.68
N TRP A 85 -9.98 1.17 3.61
CA TRP A 85 -11.16 2.04 3.62
C TRP A 85 -12.37 1.26 3.11
N ALA A 86 -13.36 1.05 3.99
CA ALA A 86 -14.57 0.29 3.67
C ALA A 86 -14.28 -1.09 3.03
N SER A 87 -13.36 -1.83 3.64
CA SER A 87 -12.91 -3.15 3.16
C SER A 87 -12.34 -3.11 1.72
N THR A 88 -11.71 -2.00 1.35
CA THR A 88 -11.14 -1.78 0.02
C THR A 88 -9.78 -1.10 0.14
N PHE A 89 -8.91 -1.32 -0.84
CA PHE A 89 -7.69 -0.53 -0.98
C PHE A 89 -8.03 0.90 -1.46
N VAL A 90 -7.14 1.84 -1.19
CA VAL A 90 -7.45 3.26 -1.38
C VAL A 90 -7.50 3.71 -2.85
N PRO A 91 -8.36 4.67 -3.18
CA PRO A 91 -8.52 5.20 -4.54
C PRO A 91 -7.24 5.73 -5.20
N PRO A 92 -6.32 6.43 -4.51
CA PRO A 92 -5.06 6.84 -5.12
C PRO A 92 -4.23 5.69 -5.69
N LEU A 93 -4.20 4.52 -5.04
CA LEU A 93 -3.53 3.33 -5.58
C LEU A 93 -4.25 2.77 -6.80
N ARG A 94 -5.58 2.85 -6.84
CA ARG A 94 -6.35 2.47 -8.04
C ARG A 94 -5.95 3.31 -9.24
N THR A 95 -5.81 4.62 -9.05
CA THR A 95 -5.33 5.53 -10.10
C THR A 95 -3.92 5.14 -10.55
N PHE A 96 -3.00 4.93 -9.61
CA PHE A 96 -1.62 4.55 -9.92
C PHE A 96 -1.55 3.25 -10.73
N ILE A 97 -2.30 2.22 -10.34
CA ILE A 97 -2.35 0.94 -11.06
C ILE A 97 -2.93 1.11 -12.47
N ASN A 98 -3.98 1.92 -12.62
CA ASN A 98 -4.56 2.20 -13.93
C ASN A 98 -3.61 2.96 -14.85
N GLU A 99 -2.81 3.87 -14.30
CA GLU A 99 -1.79 4.62 -15.05
C GLU A 99 -0.55 3.76 -15.40
N ASN A 100 -0.33 2.68 -14.65
CA ASN A 100 0.84 1.81 -14.80
C ASN A 100 0.42 0.33 -14.89
N PRO A 101 -0.32 -0.08 -15.93
CA PRO A 101 -0.91 -1.43 -16.02
C PRO A 101 0.12 -2.56 -16.07
N ASP A 102 1.34 -2.28 -16.50
CA ASP A 102 2.42 -3.28 -16.61
C ASP A 102 3.04 -3.66 -15.26
N VAL A 103 2.62 -3.02 -14.16
CA VAL A 103 3.08 -3.42 -12.81
C VAL A 103 2.73 -4.87 -12.48
N LYS A 104 1.64 -5.41 -13.05
CA LYS A 104 1.22 -6.81 -12.88
C LYS A 104 2.25 -7.84 -13.35
N ASP A 105 3.17 -7.44 -14.23
CA ASP A 105 4.20 -8.32 -14.79
C ASP A 105 5.45 -8.40 -13.90
N LYS A 106 5.47 -7.64 -12.80
CA LYS A 106 6.54 -7.66 -11.80
C LYS A 106 6.16 -8.54 -10.62
N LYS A 107 7.14 -8.84 -9.77
CA LYS A 107 6.86 -9.43 -8.45
C LYS A 107 6.10 -8.41 -7.63
N ILE A 108 4.95 -8.77 -7.10
CA ILE A 108 4.10 -7.85 -6.31
C ILE A 108 3.90 -8.39 -4.91
N ALA A 109 4.19 -7.56 -3.92
CA ALA A 109 3.83 -7.77 -2.53
C ALA A 109 2.91 -6.63 -2.04
N VAL A 110 2.22 -6.85 -0.94
CA VAL A 110 1.30 -5.85 -0.38
C VAL A 110 1.38 -5.83 1.15
N PHE A 111 1.29 -4.64 1.72
CA PHE A 111 1.01 -4.46 3.13
C PHE A 111 -0.20 -3.56 3.34
N THR A 112 -1.02 -3.92 4.31
CA THR A 112 -2.23 -3.18 4.68
C THR A 112 -2.21 -2.77 6.14
N CYS A 113 -2.65 -1.55 6.41
CA CYS A 113 -2.82 -1.02 7.76
C CYS A 113 -4.30 -0.71 7.98
N TYR A 114 -4.88 -1.23 9.05
CA TYR A 114 -6.29 -1.04 9.35
C TYR A 114 -6.55 -0.80 10.83
N SER A 115 -7.70 -0.24 11.15
CA SER A 115 -8.14 0.00 12.54
C SER A 115 -9.33 -0.87 12.94
N GLY A 116 -10.23 -1.17 12.01
CA GLY A 116 -11.50 -1.85 12.32
C GLY A 116 -11.65 -3.25 11.73
N GLY A 117 -11.20 -3.49 10.51
CA GLY A 117 -11.36 -4.79 9.82
C GLY A 117 -11.42 -4.65 8.32
N GLY A 118 -11.60 -5.78 7.62
CA GLY A 118 -11.76 -5.82 6.17
C GLY A 118 -10.44 -5.84 5.38
N ALA A 119 -9.30 -6.05 6.03
CA ALA A 119 -8.00 -6.10 5.35
C ALA A 119 -7.92 -7.21 4.31
N ASP A 120 -8.40 -8.41 4.63
CA ASP A 120 -8.43 -9.54 3.68
C ASP A 120 -9.23 -9.22 2.43
N LYS A 121 -10.40 -8.57 2.59
CA LYS A 121 -11.22 -8.12 1.47
C LYS A 121 -10.52 -7.07 0.63
N ALA A 122 -9.76 -6.16 1.28
CA ALA A 122 -9.01 -5.13 0.59
C ALA A 122 -7.89 -5.73 -0.28
N THR A 123 -7.15 -6.70 0.23
CA THR A 123 -6.11 -7.40 -0.53
C THR A 123 -6.69 -8.21 -1.67
N ASP A 124 -7.81 -8.90 -1.47
CA ASP A 124 -8.51 -9.65 -2.53
C ASP A 124 -9.00 -8.74 -3.66
N LYS A 125 -9.57 -7.59 -3.32
CA LYS A 125 -10.01 -6.60 -4.31
C LYS A 125 -8.82 -6.03 -5.08
N MET A 126 -7.69 -5.82 -4.42
CA MET A 126 -6.46 -5.36 -5.09
C MET A 126 -5.90 -6.41 -6.05
N LYS A 127 -5.83 -7.69 -5.64
CA LYS A 127 -5.45 -8.80 -6.54
C LYS A 127 -6.31 -8.82 -7.80
N LYS A 128 -7.62 -8.72 -7.61
CA LYS A 128 -8.58 -8.71 -8.71
C LYS A 128 -8.39 -7.52 -9.64
N HIS A 129 -8.15 -6.34 -9.08
CA HIS A 129 -7.90 -5.12 -9.86
C HIS A 129 -6.58 -5.17 -10.62
N LEU A 130 -5.54 -5.73 -10.04
CA LEU A 130 -4.26 -6.00 -10.70
C LEU A 130 -4.34 -7.10 -11.76
N GLY A 131 -5.31 -8.01 -11.66
CA GLY A 131 -5.41 -9.18 -12.53
C GLY A 131 -4.35 -10.25 -12.21
N ILE A 132 -3.95 -10.38 -10.95
CA ILE A 132 -2.99 -11.38 -10.48
C ILE A 132 -3.66 -12.42 -9.58
N GLU A 133 -3.11 -13.64 -9.55
CA GLU A 133 -3.64 -14.72 -8.73
C GLU A 133 -3.19 -14.64 -7.27
N LYS A 134 -1.95 -14.20 -7.05
CA LYS A 134 -1.35 -14.12 -5.71
C LYS A 134 -0.32 -13.00 -5.61
N PHE A 135 -0.12 -12.49 -4.41
CA PHE A 135 1.03 -11.68 -4.06
C PHE A 135 2.24 -12.58 -3.72
N GLU A 136 3.45 -12.05 -3.90
CA GLU A 136 4.69 -12.68 -3.43
C GLU A 136 4.71 -12.80 -1.90
N ALA A 137 4.22 -11.77 -1.22
CA ALA A 137 4.02 -11.73 0.22
C ALA A 137 2.89 -10.75 0.58
N GLU A 138 2.18 -11.03 1.68
CA GLU A 138 1.11 -10.19 2.22
C GLU A 138 1.39 -9.89 3.70
N LEU A 139 1.19 -8.64 4.12
CA LEU A 139 1.33 -8.19 5.50
C LEU A 139 0.09 -7.41 5.92
N ILE A 140 -0.50 -7.77 7.05
CA ILE A 140 -1.66 -7.09 7.63
C ILE A 140 -1.32 -6.62 9.04
N LEU A 141 -1.44 -5.32 9.31
CA LEU A 141 -1.15 -4.72 10.60
C LEU A 141 -2.30 -3.86 11.12
N ILE A 142 -2.54 -3.92 12.43
CA ILE A 142 -3.57 -3.13 13.12
C ILE A 142 -2.90 -1.93 13.77
N ASP A 143 -3.25 -0.72 13.34
CA ASP A 143 -2.76 0.56 13.89
C ASP A 143 -1.26 0.52 14.27
N PRO A 144 -0.36 0.13 13.36
CA PRO A 144 1.01 -0.26 13.71
C PRO A 144 1.85 0.86 14.30
N LYS A 145 1.49 2.12 14.06
CA LYS A 145 2.17 3.28 14.62
C LYS A 145 1.88 3.47 16.12
N ASP A 146 0.65 3.16 16.52
CA ASP A 146 0.13 3.49 17.86
C ASP A 146 0.01 2.29 18.78
N LYS A 147 -0.02 1.06 18.25
CA LYS A 147 -0.18 -0.18 19.00
C LYS A 147 1.10 -1.02 19.07
N GLU A 148 0.96 -2.20 19.61
CA GLU A 148 2.04 -3.11 19.97
C GLU A 148 3.17 -3.22 18.94
N LYS A 149 4.38 -3.02 19.39
CA LYS A 149 5.55 -2.90 18.53
C LYS A 149 6.25 -4.24 18.27
N GLU A 150 6.40 -5.09 19.27
CA GLU A 150 7.12 -6.37 19.15
C GLU A 150 6.42 -7.32 18.17
N GLU A 151 5.11 -7.51 18.32
CA GLU A 151 4.32 -8.35 17.43
C GLU A 151 4.34 -7.81 15.99
N ASN A 152 4.18 -6.50 15.84
CA ASN A 152 4.20 -5.85 14.54
C ASN A 152 5.59 -5.94 13.89
N ASP A 153 6.65 -5.74 14.66
CA ASP A 153 8.03 -5.87 14.17
C ASP A 153 8.32 -7.31 13.72
N ALA A 154 7.85 -8.33 14.45
CA ALA A 154 7.98 -9.73 14.05
C ALA A 154 7.23 -10.04 12.74
N LYS A 155 6.03 -9.49 12.56
CA LYS A 155 5.26 -9.63 11.31
C LYS A 155 5.95 -8.95 10.13
N ILE A 156 6.49 -7.75 10.32
CA ILE A 156 7.25 -7.04 9.30
C ILE A 156 8.52 -7.82 8.92
N GLU A 157 9.22 -8.39 9.91
CA GLU A 157 10.40 -9.22 9.67
C GLU A 157 10.06 -10.48 8.86
N ALA A 158 8.98 -11.18 9.22
CA ALA A 158 8.51 -12.34 8.48
C ALA A 158 8.13 -11.99 7.02
N PHE A 159 7.46 -10.85 6.83
CA PHE A 159 7.15 -10.35 5.50
C PHE A 159 8.41 -10.07 4.68
N CYS A 160 9.38 -9.35 5.25
CA CYS A 160 10.62 -9.04 4.58
C CYS A 160 11.43 -10.30 4.24
N SER A 161 11.44 -11.30 5.14
CA SER A 161 12.09 -12.59 4.91
C SER A 161 11.47 -13.38 3.77
N ALA A 162 10.16 -13.24 3.55
CA ALA A 162 9.47 -13.88 2.44
C ALA A 162 9.80 -13.25 1.06
N LEU A 163 10.48 -12.10 1.04
CA LEU A 163 10.90 -11.41 -0.18
C LEU A 163 12.32 -11.79 -0.65
N ILE A 164 13.00 -12.69 0.08
CA ILE A 164 14.40 -13.10 -0.22
C ILE A 164 14.49 -14.18 -1.33
#